data_b0f931e0965ccac42fb5e814d59d9c6c
#
_entry.id   b0f931e0965ccac42fb5e814d59d9c6c
#
_cell.length_a   1.000
_cell.length_b   1.000
_cell.length_c   1.000
_cell.angle_alpha   90.00
_cell.angle_beta   90.00
_cell.angle_gamma   90.00
#
_symmetry.space_group_name_H-M   'P 1'
#
loop_
_entity.id
_entity.type
_entity.pdbx_description
1 polymer ?
#
loop_
_entity_poly.entity_id
_entity_poly.type
_entity_poly.pdbx_seq_one_letter_code
_entity_poly.pdbx_strand_id
1 'polypeptide(L)'
;ITIDESTVGTKDSSTNGNVYGGGSLATVEGNTYVTVKNNSTIYGSVYGGGDGITKPTSVRMYYPQNKSTYAAPKYTVVKDSKGNITNVQVENEASKYGNYAYSTKFEWSDDTSLKDTNGVDIDKHLIYSPNVDNVGIIKQNTNVTVQDSNITGNVLAGGNAADVLGKTQLIITNSKISDVYGGGYSGNVNGDTEVNINSGTVENVFGGGNLGTVKGNTVVDVGDEKNSNLSITQLLYGGGRGYDADNDGDASDFVTVYGTATVKI
;
A
#
# COMPACT_ATOMS: atom_id res chain seq x y z
N ILE A 1 14.86 -13.76 4.35
CA ILE A 1 15.91 -12.74 4.40
C ILE A 1 16.34 -12.57 5.84
N THR A 2 17.64 -12.57 6.10
CA THR A 2 18.21 -12.21 7.41
C THR A 2 19.24 -11.10 7.18
N ILE A 3 19.11 -10.03 7.95
CA ILE A 3 20.05 -8.91 8.01
C ILE A 3 20.61 -8.90 9.42
N ASP A 4 21.92 -9.09 9.55
CA ASP A 4 22.62 -9.33 10.78
C ASP A 4 23.88 -8.47 10.84
N GLU A 5 24.03 -7.65 11.87
CA GLU A 5 25.16 -6.70 12.03
C GLU A 5 25.47 -5.89 10.77
N SER A 6 24.41 -5.46 10.05
CA SER A 6 24.56 -4.95 8.69
C SER A 6 23.78 -3.65 8.46
N THR A 7 24.21 -2.89 7.44
CA THR A 7 23.55 -1.67 7.02
C THR A 7 22.95 -1.83 5.63
N VAL A 8 21.70 -1.43 5.44
CA VAL A 8 21.01 -1.38 4.14
C VAL A 8 20.64 0.06 3.83
N GLY A 9 21.08 0.55 2.67
CA GLY A 9 20.90 1.94 2.25
C GLY A 9 21.96 2.88 2.82
N THR A 10 21.77 4.17 2.59
CA THR A 10 22.67 5.24 3.07
C THR A 10 21.86 6.41 3.63
N LYS A 11 22.41 7.08 4.64
CA LYS A 11 21.72 8.16 5.36
C LYS A 11 21.31 9.34 4.47
N ASP A 12 22.09 9.63 3.44
CA ASP A 12 21.96 10.82 2.61
C ASP A 12 21.44 10.51 1.19
N SER A 13 20.95 9.29 0.97
CA SER A 13 20.45 8.86 -0.35
C SER A 13 18.95 9.11 -0.47
N SER A 14 18.52 9.72 -1.57
CA SER A 14 17.11 9.78 -1.96
C SER A 14 16.52 8.40 -2.31
N THR A 15 17.38 7.40 -2.48
CA THR A 15 17.02 5.99 -2.66
C THR A 15 17.29 5.24 -1.35
N ASN A 16 16.33 5.25 -0.47
CA ASN A 16 16.39 4.50 0.77
C ASN A 16 16.51 3.00 0.48
N GLY A 17 17.39 2.32 1.22
CA GLY A 17 17.58 0.88 1.10
C GLY A 17 16.42 0.12 1.72
N ASN A 18 15.37 -0.13 0.96
CA ASN A 18 14.23 -0.93 1.41
C ASN A 18 14.55 -2.43 1.43
N VAL A 19 13.89 -3.15 2.32
CA VAL A 19 13.96 -4.61 2.45
C VAL A 19 12.60 -5.21 2.18
N TYR A 20 12.52 -6.18 1.30
CA TYR A 20 11.28 -6.87 0.94
C TYR A 20 11.42 -8.37 1.15
N GLY A 21 10.50 -8.98 1.88
CA GLY A 21 10.45 -10.43 2.07
C GLY A 21 10.06 -11.19 0.81
N GLY A 22 9.24 -10.57 -0.03
CA GLY A 22 8.78 -11.09 -1.30
C GLY A 22 9.56 -10.60 -2.51
N GLY A 23 9.01 -10.86 -3.69
CA GLY A 23 9.59 -10.39 -4.95
C GLY A 23 9.21 -8.95 -5.30
N SER A 24 9.97 -8.32 -6.22
CA SER A 24 9.57 -7.01 -6.75
C SER A 24 8.24 -7.13 -7.52
N LEU A 25 8.19 -8.00 -8.51
CA LEU A 25 6.98 -8.28 -9.28
C LEU A 25 6.62 -9.77 -9.30
N ALA A 26 7.46 -10.64 -8.73
CA ALA A 26 7.29 -12.07 -8.75
C ALA A 26 6.47 -12.55 -7.54
N THR A 27 5.50 -13.42 -7.79
CA THR A 27 4.69 -14.06 -6.74
C THR A 27 5.53 -15.04 -5.93
N VAL A 28 5.31 -15.06 -4.62
CA VAL A 28 5.85 -16.06 -3.70
C VAL A 28 4.72 -17.01 -3.30
N GLU A 29 4.85 -18.29 -3.63
CA GLU A 29 3.84 -19.33 -3.34
C GLU A 29 3.75 -19.68 -1.84
N GLY A 30 4.87 -19.55 -1.13
CA GLY A 30 4.99 -19.90 0.29
C GLY A 30 4.95 -18.68 1.21
N ASN A 31 5.43 -18.91 2.45
CA ASN A 31 5.60 -17.85 3.43
C ASN A 31 6.86 -17.01 3.16
N THR A 32 6.86 -15.78 3.66
CA THR A 32 8.08 -14.97 3.73
C THR A 32 8.51 -14.75 5.16
N TYR A 33 9.82 -14.63 5.34
CA TYR A 33 10.47 -14.38 6.63
C TYR A 33 11.51 -13.28 6.46
N VAL A 34 11.37 -12.19 7.21
CA VAL A 34 12.34 -11.10 7.26
C VAL A 34 12.80 -10.96 8.71
N THR A 35 14.10 -11.07 8.94
CA THR A 35 14.71 -10.86 10.25
C THR A 35 15.78 -9.79 10.15
N VAL A 36 15.65 -8.73 10.95
CA VAL A 36 16.65 -7.67 11.10
C VAL A 36 17.12 -7.70 12.55
N LYS A 37 18.41 -7.86 12.80
CA LYS A 37 18.92 -8.07 14.16
C LYS A 37 20.35 -7.55 14.38
N ASN A 38 20.78 -7.56 15.64
CA ASN A 38 22.17 -7.36 16.08
C ASN A 38 22.76 -6.03 15.58
N ASN A 39 22.20 -4.90 16.02
CA ASN A 39 22.64 -3.54 15.67
C ASN A 39 22.62 -3.24 14.16
N SER A 40 21.74 -3.91 13.41
CA SER A 40 21.53 -3.57 12.00
C SER A 40 20.84 -2.22 11.83
N THR A 41 21.16 -1.53 10.75
CA THR A 41 20.54 -0.25 10.39
C THR A 41 19.94 -0.34 8.99
N ILE A 42 18.65 -0.04 8.88
CA ILE A 42 17.95 0.08 7.60
C ILE A 42 17.56 1.54 7.40
N TYR A 43 18.12 2.18 6.37
CA TYR A 43 17.81 3.58 6.04
C TYR A 43 16.52 3.76 5.23
N GLY A 44 15.88 2.69 4.84
CA GLY A 44 14.56 2.65 4.22
C GLY A 44 13.55 1.96 5.12
N SER A 45 12.58 1.34 4.48
CA SER A 45 11.49 0.58 5.12
C SER A 45 11.70 -0.93 4.98
N VAL A 46 11.08 -1.68 5.89
CA VAL A 46 11.07 -3.15 5.89
C VAL A 46 9.66 -3.63 5.61
N TYR A 47 9.52 -4.49 4.62
CA TYR A 47 8.26 -5.09 4.20
C TYR A 47 8.33 -6.61 4.34
N GLY A 48 7.36 -7.22 4.98
CA GLY A 48 7.24 -8.67 5.04
C GLY A 48 6.84 -9.27 3.68
N GLY A 49 6.06 -8.54 2.90
CA GLY A 49 5.61 -8.93 1.58
C GLY A 49 6.50 -8.44 0.43
N GLY A 50 5.92 -8.44 -0.76
CA GLY A 50 6.59 -7.97 -1.98
C GLY A 50 6.45 -6.47 -2.22
N ASP A 51 7.19 -5.97 -3.22
CA ASP A 51 7.08 -4.58 -3.65
C ASP A 51 5.77 -4.35 -4.43
N GLY A 52 5.55 -5.10 -5.50
CA GLY A 52 4.37 -4.96 -6.33
C GLY A 52 4.40 -3.71 -7.22
N ILE A 53 3.23 -3.33 -7.71
CA ILE A 53 3.02 -2.11 -8.48
C ILE A 53 1.91 -1.31 -7.81
N THR A 54 2.18 -0.06 -7.49
CA THR A 54 1.15 0.87 -7.02
C THR A 54 0.07 0.99 -8.09
N LYS A 55 -1.17 0.64 -7.75
CA LYS A 55 -2.29 0.75 -8.69
C LYS A 55 -2.47 2.24 -9.04
N PRO A 56 -2.42 2.61 -10.31
CA PRO A 56 -2.77 3.98 -10.69
C PRO A 56 -4.23 4.24 -10.33
N THR A 57 -4.51 5.43 -9.87
CA THR A 57 -5.86 5.92 -9.60
C THR A 57 -6.75 5.75 -10.83
N SER A 58 -8.01 5.38 -10.65
CA SER A 58 -9.00 5.35 -11.73
C SER A 58 -9.15 6.74 -12.33
N VAL A 59 -9.20 6.82 -13.65
CA VAL A 59 -9.37 8.06 -14.37
C VAL A 59 -10.75 8.08 -15.03
N ARG A 60 -11.49 9.17 -14.82
CA ARG A 60 -12.80 9.39 -15.45
C ARG A 60 -12.62 10.24 -16.69
N MET A 61 -13.22 9.81 -17.79
CA MET A 61 -13.35 10.60 -19.03
C MET A 61 -14.81 10.98 -19.25
N TYR A 62 -15.03 12.22 -19.64
CA TYR A 62 -16.36 12.79 -19.80
C TYR A 62 -16.64 13.14 -21.26
N TYR A 63 -17.87 12.88 -21.70
CA TYR A 63 -18.33 13.19 -23.04
C TYR A 63 -19.56 14.09 -23.00
N PRO A 64 -19.62 15.20 -23.79
CA PRO A 64 -20.79 16.06 -23.87
C PRO A 64 -21.99 15.34 -24.48
N GLN A 65 -23.19 15.61 -23.95
CA GLN A 65 -24.46 15.00 -24.38
C GLN A 65 -24.77 15.12 -25.86
N ASN A 66 -24.25 16.14 -26.53
CA ASN A 66 -24.68 16.53 -27.86
C ASN A 66 -23.93 15.89 -29.05
N LYS A 67 -23.14 14.84 -28.80
CA LYS A 67 -22.45 14.14 -29.90
C LYS A 67 -23.07 12.78 -30.14
N SER A 68 -23.96 12.70 -31.12
CA SER A 68 -24.71 11.51 -31.49
C SER A 68 -23.89 10.40 -32.18
N THR A 69 -22.58 10.54 -32.32
CA THR A 69 -21.73 9.58 -33.01
C THR A 69 -20.35 9.51 -32.37
N TYR A 70 -20.26 8.91 -31.19
CA TYR A 70 -18.95 8.50 -30.67
C TYR A 70 -18.63 7.07 -31.11
N ALA A 71 -17.63 6.92 -31.97
CA ALA A 71 -16.90 5.67 -32.05
C ALA A 71 -16.17 5.43 -30.72
N ALA A 72 -16.10 4.17 -30.26
CA ALA A 72 -15.34 3.83 -29.07
C ALA A 72 -13.93 4.45 -29.16
N PRO A 73 -13.42 5.12 -28.11
CA PRO A 73 -12.13 5.78 -28.18
C PRO A 73 -11.04 4.73 -28.47
N LYS A 74 -10.22 5.01 -29.46
CA LYS A 74 -9.00 4.25 -29.68
C LYS A 74 -7.95 4.75 -28.71
N TYR A 75 -7.26 3.85 -28.06
CA TYR A 75 -6.20 4.18 -27.10
C TYR A 75 -4.89 3.50 -27.45
N THR A 76 -3.81 4.16 -27.11
CA THR A 76 -2.45 3.64 -27.24
C THR A 76 -1.79 3.63 -25.86
N VAL A 77 -1.33 2.46 -25.45
CA VAL A 77 -0.63 2.27 -24.18
C VAL A 77 0.84 2.68 -24.37
N VAL A 78 1.29 3.67 -23.60
CA VAL A 78 2.69 4.12 -23.58
C VAL A 78 3.42 3.39 -22.46
N LYS A 79 4.55 2.75 -22.79
CA LYS A 79 5.39 2.02 -21.84
C LYS A 79 6.76 2.68 -21.72
N ASP A 80 7.36 2.59 -20.52
CA ASP A 80 8.76 2.93 -20.30
C ASP A 80 9.71 1.85 -20.87
N SER A 81 11.01 2.08 -20.76
CA SER A 81 12.05 1.15 -21.21
C SER A 81 12.06 -0.19 -20.44
N LYS A 82 11.36 -0.26 -19.29
CA LYS A 82 11.23 -1.47 -18.46
C LYS A 82 9.92 -2.22 -18.75
N GLY A 83 9.08 -1.69 -19.67
CA GLY A 83 7.78 -2.28 -20.01
C GLY A 83 6.63 -1.84 -19.12
N ASN A 84 6.87 -0.98 -18.14
CA ASN A 84 5.81 -0.45 -17.28
C ASN A 84 4.97 0.55 -18.07
N ILE A 85 3.67 0.51 -17.88
CA ILE A 85 2.76 1.44 -18.53
C ILE A 85 2.84 2.78 -17.78
N THR A 86 3.22 3.83 -18.49
CA THR A 86 3.39 5.19 -17.93
C THR A 86 2.28 6.13 -18.33
N ASN A 87 1.58 5.83 -19.42
CA ASN A 87 0.48 6.66 -19.92
C ASN A 87 -0.44 5.87 -20.85
N VAL A 88 -1.65 6.38 -21.06
CA VAL A 88 -2.54 5.97 -22.14
C VAL A 88 -2.89 7.21 -22.95
N GLN A 89 -2.55 7.20 -24.22
CA GLN A 89 -2.98 8.22 -25.18
C GLN A 89 -4.29 7.79 -25.80
N VAL A 90 -5.27 8.67 -25.77
CA VAL A 90 -6.58 8.44 -26.39
C VAL A 90 -6.63 9.21 -27.71
N GLU A 91 -6.84 8.49 -28.81
CA GLU A 91 -6.99 9.11 -30.11
C GLU A 91 -8.37 9.78 -30.22
N ASN A 92 -8.40 10.94 -30.84
CA ASN A 92 -9.56 11.78 -31.11
C ASN A 92 -10.15 12.50 -29.89
N GLU A 93 -10.23 13.80 -29.96
CA GLU A 93 -10.87 14.79 -29.07
C GLU A 93 -10.83 14.51 -27.55
N ALA A 94 -10.76 13.27 -27.13
CA ALA A 94 -10.59 12.86 -25.74
C ALA A 94 -9.25 13.33 -25.16
N SER A 95 -8.24 13.61 -25.98
CA SER A 95 -6.98 14.24 -25.55
C SER A 95 -7.18 15.64 -24.94
N LYS A 96 -8.33 16.26 -25.14
CA LYS A 96 -8.70 17.52 -24.49
C LYS A 96 -8.94 17.38 -22.99
N TYR A 97 -9.14 16.17 -22.49
CA TYR A 97 -9.50 15.91 -21.11
C TYR A 97 -8.34 15.39 -20.24
N GLY A 98 -7.12 15.41 -20.74
CA GLY A 98 -5.89 15.15 -19.97
C GLY A 98 -5.19 13.83 -20.27
N ASN A 99 -4.03 13.64 -19.65
CA ASN A 99 -3.26 12.41 -19.72
C ASN A 99 -3.82 11.39 -18.73
N TYR A 100 -4.07 10.17 -19.20
CA TYR A 100 -4.70 9.13 -18.40
C TYR A 100 -3.69 8.03 -18.03
N ALA A 101 -3.64 7.68 -16.78
CA ALA A 101 -3.04 6.44 -16.35
C ALA A 101 -4.05 5.30 -16.63
N TYR A 102 -3.67 4.38 -17.34
CA TYR A 102 -4.32 3.34 -18.15
C TYR A 102 -5.29 2.39 -17.47
N SER A 103 -6.15 1.80 -18.29
CA SER A 103 -6.93 0.61 -17.96
C SER A 103 -7.20 -0.25 -19.19
N THR A 104 -7.39 -1.56 -18.97
CA THR A 104 -7.89 -2.49 -19.95
C THR A 104 -9.41 -2.67 -19.87
N LYS A 105 -10.07 -2.06 -18.89
CA LYS A 105 -11.52 -2.16 -18.69
C LYS A 105 -12.17 -0.80 -18.76
N PHE A 106 -13.13 -0.66 -19.64
CA PHE A 106 -13.95 0.53 -19.80
C PHE A 106 -15.35 0.24 -19.29
N GLU A 107 -15.86 1.07 -18.39
CA GLU A 107 -17.25 1.03 -17.94
C GLU A 107 -17.91 2.36 -18.24
N TRP A 108 -19.07 2.32 -18.88
CA TRP A 108 -19.89 3.51 -19.09
C TRP A 108 -20.74 3.75 -17.85
N SER A 109 -20.73 4.98 -17.36
CA SER A 109 -21.64 5.43 -16.32
C SER A 109 -22.62 6.47 -16.91
N ASP A 110 -23.87 6.35 -16.54
CA ASP A 110 -24.94 7.26 -16.95
C ASP A 110 -25.18 8.36 -15.88
N ASP A 111 -24.14 8.87 -15.25
CA ASP A 111 -24.26 9.98 -14.30
C ASP A 111 -24.50 11.29 -15.05
N THR A 112 -25.73 11.79 -14.96
CA THR A 112 -26.20 12.99 -15.67
C THR A 112 -25.97 14.30 -14.91
N SER A 113 -25.32 14.25 -13.74
CA SER A 113 -25.12 15.43 -12.88
C SER A 113 -23.88 16.26 -13.23
N LEU A 114 -23.04 15.80 -14.15
CA LEU A 114 -21.74 16.36 -14.44
C LEU A 114 -21.75 17.34 -15.60
N LYS A 115 -20.93 18.37 -15.49
CA LYS A 115 -20.71 19.37 -16.56
C LYS A 115 -19.24 19.39 -16.96
N ASP A 116 -18.99 19.64 -18.25
CA ASP A 116 -17.62 19.87 -18.73
C ASP A 116 -17.09 21.25 -18.27
N THR A 117 -15.83 21.55 -18.59
CA THR A 117 -15.18 22.84 -18.26
C THR A 117 -15.86 24.06 -18.92
N ASN A 118 -16.74 23.83 -19.88
CA ASN A 118 -17.53 24.86 -20.56
C ASN A 118 -18.99 24.93 -20.05
N GLY A 119 -19.33 24.15 -19.02
CA GLY A 119 -20.67 24.10 -18.44
C GLY A 119 -21.68 23.27 -19.24
N VAL A 120 -21.23 22.49 -20.22
CA VAL A 120 -22.08 21.59 -21.02
C VAL A 120 -22.35 20.32 -20.25
N ASP A 121 -23.62 19.89 -20.21
CA ASP A 121 -24.02 18.66 -19.53
C ASP A 121 -23.35 17.43 -20.14
N ILE A 122 -22.86 16.56 -19.26
CA ILE A 122 -22.20 15.30 -19.60
C ILE A 122 -23.16 14.19 -19.25
N ASP A 123 -23.57 13.38 -20.24
CA ASP A 123 -24.51 12.27 -20.06
C ASP A 123 -23.83 10.93 -19.86
N LYS A 124 -22.56 10.83 -20.25
CA LYS A 124 -21.79 9.60 -20.15
C LYS A 124 -20.35 9.88 -19.77
N HIS A 125 -19.83 9.11 -18.89
CA HIS A 125 -18.40 9.10 -18.59
C HIS A 125 -17.85 7.68 -18.63
N LEU A 126 -16.60 7.59 -19.03
CA LEU A 126 -15.86 6.35 -19.09
C LEU A 126 -14.98 6.26 -17.86
N ILE A 127 -15.19 5.20 -17.06
CA ILE A 127 -14.36 4.92 -15.89
C ILE A 127 -13.28 3.92 -16.30
N TYR A 128 -12.04 4.29 -16.08
CA TYR A 128 -10.89 3.41 -16.20
C TYR A 128 -10.60 2.78 -14.83
N SER A 129 -10.74 1.47 -14.74
CA SER A 129 -10.17 0.72 -13.64
C SER A 129 -8.92 0.02 -14.15
N PRO A 130 -7.72 0.35 -13.67
CA PRO A 130 -6.53 -0.37 -14.09
C PRO A 130 -6.65 -1.82 -13.69
N ASN A 131 -6.66 -2.71 -14.68
CA ASN A 131 -6.53 -4.14 -14.46
C ASN A 131 -5.04 -4.48 -14.44
N VAL A 132 -4.34 -3.95 -13.45
CA VAL A 132 -3.00 -4.43 -13.16
C VAL A 132 -3.20 -5.69 -12.36
N ASP A 133 -2.83 -6.82 -12.94
CA ASP A 133 -2.76 -8.07 -12.19
C ASP A 133 -1.94 -7.80 -10.93
N ASN A 134 -2.45 -8.26 -9.81
CA ASN A 134 -1.79 -8.08 -8.53
C ASN A 134 -0.48 -8.86 -8.58
N VAL A 135 0.63 -8.15 -8.70
CA VAL A 135 1.97 -8.73 -8.86
C VAL A 135 2.76 -8.63 -7.57
N GLY A 136 3.74 -9.50 -7.39
CA GLY A 136 4.53 -9.57 -6.17
C GLY A 136 3.79 -10.20 -4.98
N ILE A 137 2.65 -10.85 -5.23
CA ILE A 137 1.76 -11.42 -4.20
C ILE A 137 2.49 -12.43 -3.33
N ILE A 138 2.18 -12.45 -2.05
CA ILE A 138 2.52 -13.53 -1.14
C ILE A 138 1.27 -14.39 -0.94
N LYS A 139 1.31 -15.64 -1.40
CA LYS A 139 0.13 -16.52 -1.32
C LYS A 139 -0.12 -17.10 0.07
N GLN A 140 0.88 -17.08 0.95
CA GLN A 140 0.74 -17.51 2.33
C GLN A 140 1.05 -16.36 3.30
N ASN A 141 1.70 -16.64 4.41
CA ASN A 141 1.89 -15.67 5.48
C ASN A 141 3.20 -14.88 5.33
N THR A 142 3.24 -13.72 5.95
CA THR A 142 4.47 -12.95 6.12
C THR A 142 4.84 -12.86 7.58
N ASN A 143 6.13 -12.98 7.87
CA ASN A 143 6.68 -12.92 9.23
C ASN A 143 7.86 -11.96 9.24
N VAL A 144 7.77 -10.92 10.06
CA VAL A 144 8.81 -9.91 10.22
C VAL A 144 9.25 -9.89 11.67
N THR A 145 10.55 -9.95 11.90
CA THR A 145 11.17 -9.80 13.24
C THR A 145 12.22 -8.70 13.17
N VAL A 146 12.12 -7.72 14.06
CA VAL A 146 13.12 -6.65 14.21
C VAL A 146 13.60 -6.68 15.65
N GLN A 147 14.90 -6.92 15.83
CA GLN A 147 15.51 -7.04 17.15
C GLN A 147 16.80 -6.24 17.21
N ASP A 148 17.01 -5.51 18.31
CA ASP A 148 18.26 -4.77 18.59
C ASP A 148 18.73 -3.92 17.40
N SER A 149 17.81 -3.22 16.70
CA SER A 149 18.10 -2.61 15.40
C SER A 149 17.43 -1.25 15.23
N ASN A 150 17.91 -0.48 14.24
CA ASN A 150 17.39 0.86 13.92
C ASN A 150 16.83 0.89 12.49
N ILE A 151 15.55 1.19 12.35
CA ILE A 151 14.87 1.35 11.07
C ILE A 151 14.44 2.81 10.95
N THR A 152 15.00 3.55 9.99
CA THR A 152 14.68 4.97 9.84
C THR A 152 13.38 5.22 9.06
N GLY A 153 12.94 4.25 8.28
CA GLY A 153 11.63 4.24 7.65
C GLY A 153 10.60 3.46 8.47
N ASN A 154 9.67 2.84 7.79
CA ASN A 154 8.56 2.11 8.39
C ASN A 154 8.85 0.61 8.43
N VAL A 155 8.18 -0.09 9.34
CA VAL A 155 8.12 -1.56 9.33
C VAL A 155 6.69 -2.00 9.09
N LEU A 156 6.50 -2.73 7.99
CA LEU A 156 5.19 -3.23 7.57
C LEU A 156 5.24 -4.76 7.47
N ALA A 157 4.32 -5.43 8.11
CA ALA A 157 4.24 -6.88 8.00
C ALA A 157 3.70 -7.34 6.64
N GLY A 158 2.90 -6.50 5.95
CA GLY A 158 2.44 -6.71 4.58
C GLY A 158 3.42 -6.25 3.51
N GLY A 159 2.94 -6.14 2.27
CA GLY A 159 3.72 -5.66 1.13
C GLY A 159 3.64 -4.15 0.91
N ASN A 160 4.47 -3.61 0.02
CA ASN A 160 4.35 -2.21 -0.40
C ASN A 160 3.06 -2.02 -1.22
N ALA A 161 3.02 -2.52 -2.44
CA ALA A 161 1.79 -2.54 -3.25
C ALA A 161 1.30 -3.97 -3.55
N ALA A 162 2.01 -4.98 -3.09
CA ALA A 162 1.69 -6.39 -3.27
C ALA A 162 0.80 -6.91 -2.14
N ASP A 163 -0.25 -7.65 -2.50
CA ASP A 163 -1.15 -8.26 -1.52
C ASP A 163 -0.52 -9.46 -0.81
N VAL A 164 -0.96 -9.69 0.42
CA VAL A 164 -0.71 -10.90 1.19
C VAL A 164 -2.02 -11.65 1.34
N LEU A 165 -2.10 -12.89 0.81
CA LEU A 165 -3.34 -13.68 0.87
C LEU A 165 -3.53 -14.39 2.22
N GLY A 166 -2.45 -14.58 2.97
CA GLY A 166 -2.46 -15.14 4.32
C GLY A 166 -2.48 -14.08 5.41
N LYS A 167 -1.95 -14.47 6.56
CA LYS A 167 -1.78 -13.62 7.75
C LYS A 167 -0.46 -12.88 7.73
N THR A 168 -0.39 -11.80 8.49
CA THR A 168 0.87 -11.09 8.73
C THR A 168 1.21 -11.09 10.21
N GLN A 169 2.49 -11.29 10.53
CA GLN A 169 3.00 -11.23 11.89
C GLN A 169 4.24 -10.33 11.95
N LEU A 170 4.26 -9.46 12.94
CA LEU A 170 5.39 -8.56 13.22
C LEU A 170 5.77 -8.64 14.69
N ILE A 171 7.06 -8.88 14.96
CA ILE A 171 7.62 -8.92 16.31
C ILE A 171 8.75 -7.88 16.39
N ILE A 172 8.66 -6.99 17.37
CA ILE A 172 9.66 -5.95 17.62
C ILE A 172 10.20 -6.08 19.04
N THR A 173 11.53 -6.08 19.17
CA THR A 173 12.22 -6.13 20.44
C THR A 173 13.42 -5.19 20.43
N ASN A 174 13.54 -4.33 21.44
CA ASN A 174 14.66 -3.43 21.68
C ASN A 174 15.14 -2.67 20.42
N SER A 175 14.21 -2.15 19.65
CA SER A 175 14.50 -1.50 18.36
C SER A 175 13.93 -0.08 18.31
N LYS A 176 14.50 0.75 17.41
CA LYS A 176 14.01 2.10 17.14
C LYS A 176 13.39 2.16 15.74
N ILE A 177 12.12 2.57 15.66
CA ILE A 177 11.33 2.57 14.42
C ILE A 177 10.43 3.81 14.41
N SER A 178 10.21 4.42 13.25
CA SER A 178 9.20 5.48 13.12
C SER A 178 7.80 4.88 13.17
N ASP A 179 7.33 4.32 12.07
CA ASP A 179 5.95 3.80 11.97
C ASP A 179 5.93 2.28 11.80
N VAL A 180 4.98 1.66 12.46
CA VAL A 180 4.74 0.21 12.43
C VAL A 180 3.33 -0.09 11.95
N TYR A 181 3.20 -1.00 10.99
CA TYR A 181 1.93 -1.44 10.43
C TYR A 181 1.83 -2.96 10.41
N GLY A 182 0.71 -3.50 10.90
CA GLY A 182 0.40 -4.92 10.77
C GLY A 182 0.06 -5.33 9.33
N GLY A 183 -0.51 -4.42 8.55
CA GLY A 183 -0.84 -4.61 7.13
C GLY A 183 0.23 -4.09 6.17
N GLY A 184 -0.18 -3.85 4.92
CA GLY A 184 0.69 -3.33 3.87
C GLY A 184 0.67 -1.81 3.75
N TYR A 185 1.60 -1.26 2.95
CA TYR A 185 1.58 0.17 2.63
C TYR A 185 0.33 0.50 1.79
N SER A 186 0.20 -0.09 0.61
CA SER A 186 -1.01 -0.06 -0.22
C SER A 186 -1.47 -1.47 -0.63
N GLY A 187 -0.67 -2.50 -0.39
CA GLY A 187 -1.06 -3.90 -0.58
C GLY A 187 -2.03 -4.37 0.51
N ASN A 188 -3.05 -5.13 0.11
CA ASN A 188 -4.05 -5.65 1.03
C ASN A 188 -3.56 -6.90 1.77
N VAL A 189 -4.16 -7.18 2.93
CA VAL A 189 -4.00 -8.44 3.66
C VAL A 189 -5.34 -9.15 3.74
N ASN A 190 -5.42 -10.38 3.23
CA ASN A 190 -6.67 -11.16 3.27
C ASN A 190 -6.89 -11.87 4.60
N GLY A 191 -5.83 -12.18 5.34
CA GLY A 191 -5.90 -12.78 6.68
C GLY A 191 -5.87 -11.77 7.80
N ASP A 192 -5.62 -12.27 9.02
CA ASP A 192 -5.43 -11.45 10.22
C ASP A 192 -4.05 -10.78 10.23
N THR A 193 -3.92 -9.69 10.98
CA THR A 193 -2.63 -9.07 11.28
C THR A 193 -2.33 -9.13 12.77
N GLU A 194 -1.09 -9.40 13.12
CA GLU A 194 -0.62 -9.45 14.49
C GLU A 194 0.66 -8.64 14.64
N VAL A 195 0.65 -7.66 15.54
CA VAL A 195 1.80 -6.81 15.86
C VAL A 195 2.12 -6.98 17.33
N ASN A 196 3.30 -7.51 17.63
CA ASN A 196 3.80 -7.70 18.99
C ASN A 196 5.02 -6.78 19.20
N ILE A 197 4.92 -5.82 20.12
CA ILE A 197 6.02 -4.91 20.46
C ILE A 197 6.41 -5.13 21.90
N ASN A 198 7.50 -5.90 22.08
CA ASN A 198 7.97 -6.30 23.42
C ASN A 198 8.74 -5.18 24.11
N SER A 199 9.57 -4.44 23.37
CA SER A 199 10.39 -3.34 23.91
C SER A 199 10.95 -2.45 22.79
N GLY A 200 11.48 -1.27 23.14
CA GLY A 200 12.09 -0.34 22.21
C GLY A 200 11.34 0.99 22.12
N THR A 201 11.61 1.76 21.07
CA THR A 201 10.96 3.05 20.82
C THR A 201 10.31 3.04 19.44
N VAL A 202 9.00 3.27 19.39
CA VAL A 202 8.22 3.39 18.17
C VAL A 202 7.43 4.69 18.22
N GLU A 203 7.35 5.40 17.08
CA GLU A 203 6.56 6.64 17.05
C GLU A 203 5.07 6.33 16.92
N ASN A 204 4.69 5.62 15.87
CA ASN A 204 3.29 5.29 15.59
C ASN A 204 3.09 3.78 15.36
N VAL A 205 1.98 3.25 15.85
CA VAL A 205 1.63 1.82 15.70
C VAL A 205 0.21 1.70 15.18
N PHE A 206 0.05 0.92 14.11
CA PHE A 206 -1.22 0.60 13.48
C PHE A 206 -1.36 -0.92 13.30
N GLY A 207 -2.43 -1.50 13.80
CA GLY A 207 -2.72 -2.93 13.61
C GLY A 207 -3.06 -3.30 12.17
N GLY A 208 -3.64 -2.37 11.41
CA GLY A 208 -3.95 -2.51 9.99
C GLY A 208 -2.85 -1.97 9.06
N GLY A 209 -3.23 -1.66 7.82
CA GLY A 209 -2.32 -1.10 6.82
C GLY A 209 -2.21 0.43 6.87
N ASN A 210 -1.26 0.99 6.12
CA ASN A 210 -1.19 2.43 5.89
C ASN A 210 -2.31 2.87 4.92
N LEU A 211 -2.34 2.28 3.73
CA LEU A 211 -3.39 2.45 2.71
C LEU A 211 -4.00 1.10 2.30
N GLY A 212 -3.40 -0.01 2.71
CA GLY A 212 -3.87 -1.36 2.40
C GLY A 212 -4.96 -1.82 3.35
N THR A 213 -5.99 -2.45 2.81
CA THR A 213 -7.12 -3.02 3.56
C THR A 213 -6.74 -4.33 4.24
N VAL A 214 -7.28 -4.60 5.43
CA VAL A 214 -7.19 -5.89 6.12
C VAL A 214 -8.57 -6.54 6.15
N LYS A 215 -8.72 -7.75 5.60
CA LYS A 215 -10.00 -8.48 5.61
C LYS A 215 -10.23 -9.26 6.90
N GLY A 216 -9.17 -9.64 7.58
CA GLY A 216 -9.22 -10.34 8.86
C GLY A 216 -9.27 -9.40 10.06
N ASN A 217 -8.97 -9.96 11.23
CA ASN A 217 -8.84 -9.22 12.49
C ASN A 217 -7.46 -8.57 12.58
N THR A 218 -7.36 -7.51 13.38
CA THR A 218 -6.08 -6.90 13.73
C THR A 218 -5.85 -7.00 15.23
N VAL A 219 -4.66 -7.41 15.63
CA VAL A 219 -4.24 -7.46 17.03
C VAL A 219 -2.93 -6.69 17.17
N VAL A 220 -2.91 -5.74 18.08
CA VAL A 220 -1.70 -5.06 18.53
C VAL A 220 -1.51 -5.41 20.00
N ASP A 221 -0.41 -6.06 20.32
CA ASP A 221 -0.02 -6.44 21.68
C ASP A 221 1.25 -5.66 22.03
N VAL A 222 1.17 -4.81 23.04
CA VAL A 222 2.27 -3.92 23.42
C VAL A 222 2.64 -4.14 24.87
N GLY A 223 3.92 -4.34 25.08
CA GLY A 223 4.48 -4.61 26.40
C GLY A 223 4.73 -6.09 26.65
N ASP A 224 5.66 -6.33 27.52
CA ASP A 224 5.96 -7.63 28.15
C ASP A 224 6.06 -7.34 29.64
N GLU A 225 5.36 -8.13 30.46
CA GLU A 225 5.41 -8.02 31.93
C GLU A 225 6.83 -7.97 32.51
N LYS A 226 7.83 -8.36 31.73
CA LYS A 226 9.24 -8.42 32.12
C LYS A 226 10.09 -7.24 31.62
N ASN A 227 9.61 -6.43 30.66
CA ASN A 227 10.39 -5.36 30.02
C ASN A 227 9.70 -4.01 30.12
N SER A 228 10.23 -3.14 30.99
CA SER A 228 9.72 -1.78 31.17
C SER A 228 10.24 -0.75 30.13
N ASN A 229 11.03 -1.17 29.14
CA ASN A 229 11.69 -0.27 28.18
C ASN A 229 10.94 -0.18 26.85
N LEU A 230 9.60 -0.06 26.89
CA LEU A 230 8.78 0.22 25.74
C LEU A 230 8.30 1.67 25.75
N SER A 231 8.46 2.37 24.66
CA SER A 231 7.92 3.71 24.45
C SER A 231 7.25 3.82 23.09
N ILE A 232 5.95 4.08 23.09
CA ILE A 232 5.20 4.52 21.90
C ILE A 232 5.00 6.02 22.08
N THR A 233 5.62 6.84 21.21
CA THR A 233 5.78 8.26 21.47
C THR A 233 4.64 9.12 20.94
N GLN A 234 3.81 8.62 20.02
CA GLN A 234 2.73 9.38 19.41
C GLN A 234 1.39 8.61 19.37
N LEU A 235 1.20 7.68 18.42
CA LEU A 235 -0.11 7.09 18.12
C LEU A 235 -0.10 5.56 18.27
N LEU A 236 -1.21 5.02 18.79
CA LEU A 236 -1.45 3.58 18.90
C LEU A 236 -2.89 3.27 18.48
N TYR A 237 -3.05 2.60 17.35
CA TYR A 237 -4.33 2.21 16.80
C TYR A 237 -4.41 0.70 16.53
N GLY A 238 -5.53 0.09 16.88
CA GLY A 238 -5.83 -1.29 16.47
C GLY A 238 -6.17 -1.44 14.99
N GLY A 239 -6.68 -0.36 14.35
CA GLY A 239 -7.01 -0.30 12.92
C GLY A 239 -5.86 0.15 12.03
N GLY A 240 -6.19 0.49 10.78
CA GLY A 240 -5.25 1.09 9.81
C GLY A 240 -5.14 2.60 9.97
N ARG A 241 -4.17 3.20 9.26
CA ARG A 241 -3.97 4.65 9.26
C ARG A 241 -5.01 5.36 8.39
N GLY A 242 -5.14 4.94 7.13
CA GLY A 242 -5.93 5.66 6.14
C GLY A 242 -5.30 6.99 5.70
N TYR A 243 -5.77 7.50 4.61
CA TYR A 243 -5.39 8.81 4.09
C TYR A 243 -6.52 9.37 3.23
N ASP A 244 -6.92 10.58 3.49
CA ASP A 244 -7.86 11.35 2.69
C ASP A 244 -7.02 12.18 1.70
N ALA A 245 -6.90 11.68 0.46
CA ALA A 245 -5.94 12.21 -0.52
C ALA A 245 -6.30 13.60 -1.03
N ASP A 246 -7.59 13.92 -1.12
CA ASP A 246 -8.11 15.19 -1.61
C ASP A 246 -8.77 16.05 -0.51
N ASN A 247 -8.77 15.55 0.72
CA ASN A 247 -9.30 16.22 1.91
C ASN A 247 -10.79 16.60 1.78
N ASP A 248 -11.55 15.75 1.08
CA ASP A 248 -12.99 15.94 0.88
C ASP A 248 -13.86 15.23 1.93
N GLY A 249 -13.23 14.38 2.77
CA GLY A 249 -13.90 13.59 3.78
C GLY A 249 -14.65 12.36 3.25
N ASP A 250 -14.42 12.00 1.98
CA ASP A 250 -15.07 10.82 1.37
C ASP A 250 -14.49 9.53 1.93
N ALA A 251 -15.39 8.63 2.34
CA ALA A 251 -15.05 7.31 2.87
C ALA A 251 -14.39 6.38 1.83
N SER A 252 -14.37 6.73 0.53
CA SER A 252 -13.73 5.92 -0.51
C SER A 252 -12.21 5.80 -0.34
N ASP A 253 -11.59 6.79 0.31
CA ASP A 253 -10.15 6.85 0.56
C ASP A 253 -9.74 6.19 1.89
N PHE A 254 -10.72 5.77 2.70
CA PHE A 254 -10.44 5.22 4.01
C PHE A 254 -10.08 3.74 3.96
N VAL A 255 -9.02 3.41 4.68
CA VAL A 255 -8.56 2.03 4.85
C VAL A 255 -9.48 1.27 5.79
N THR A 256 -9.93 0.10 5.37
CA THR A 256 -10.88 -0.69 6.13
C THR A 256 -10.21 -1.90 6.78
N VAL A 257 -10.53 -2.13 8.05
CA VAL A 257 -10.38 -3.42 8.72
C VAL A 257 -11.77 -4.04 8.81
N TYR A 258 -11.99 -5.16 8.12
CA TYR A 258 -13.31 -5.82 8.11
C TYR A 258 -13.57 -6.65 9.38
N GLY A 259 -12.53 -7.11 10.04
CA GLY A 259 -12.62 -7.85 11.28
C GLY A 259 -12.61 -6.97 12.54
N THR A 260 -12.34 -7.60 13.66
CA THR A 260 -12.20 -6.93 14.96
C THR A 260 -10.80 -6.34 15.11
N ALA A 261 -10.71 -5.08 15.54
CA ALA A 261 -9.46 -4.44 15.91
C ALA A 261 -9.27 -4.50 17.43
N THR A 262 -8.15 -5.05 17.88
CA THR A 262 -7.84 -5.25 19.31
C THR A 262 -6.49 -4.63 19.63
N VAL A 263 -6.43 -3.89 20.73
CA VAL A 263 -5.18 -3.44 21.34
C VAL A 263 -5.11 -4.02 22.75
N LYS A 264 -3.96 -4.61 23.08
CA LYS A 264 -3.62 -5.11 24.43
C LYS A 264 -2.42 -4.35 24.93
N ILE A 265 -2.47 -3.94 26.20
CA ILE A 265 -1.42 -3.18 26.89
C ILE A 265 -1.15 -3.82 28.24
#